data_4a8717663e91dd695661fbd83645c22a
#
_entry.id   4a8717663e91dd695661fbd83645c22a
#
_cell.length_a   1.000
_cell.length_b   1.000
_cell.length_c   1.000
_cell.angle_alpha   90.00
_cell.angle_beta   90.00
_cell.angle_gamma   90.00
#
_symmetry.space_group_name_H-M   'P 1'
#
loop_
_entity.id
_entity.type
_entity.pdbx_description
1 polymer ?
#
loop_
_entity_poly.entity_id
_entity_poly.type
_entity_poly.pdbx_seq_one_letter_code
_entity_poly.pdbx_strand_id
1 'polypeptide(L)'
;MATMTINETMALALEHYSGGRLHETEGLCRRILQMEPHHGAALHLLGVLALQTGNHDAAIDLMRRAIAANPNVAEYYSNLAVALTARGRLDEARSACRQALGLNPNLAEAHYNHGNALRDARLLGDAAAAYRQALAIRFDYPEAHNNLATVLKDMGQLDQAITGYRQAAILKPDYAHALSNLANALKDVGQQDDAVATHRQAVDLAPGRPEIHSNLLLSLQYPLAADAALIARESRRWNERHAEPLRASIPAHANDRNPERALSIGFVSADLRMHSVAFFLVPLLEARDRKTFHVVCYATDARSDNVTERLRAGSDKWESLVGVSDDDAARRIRDDRIDILIDLGGHTAGNRLMLFARKPAPVQITYLGYVGTTGLSAIDYRLTDACADPPGADDGGPERLIRLPHGAWCFAPLSGEPVVADLPALRAGHVTFGSFNNLAKVTPYTMQLWARILLQIPASRLLVKSAVFRSPEARRRFQAYFTDRGIDLTRLELVADEPSQLQHLRQYDRVDIALDTFPYHGVTTTCEALWMGVPVLTLAGQRHASRIGVSLLTNAGYPEFVAQTPEAYVQQAADLAADLPRLASMRATMRDRLRGSPLMDAPQFAASLEAALRDAWRHWCVGSPELGSR
;
A
#
# COMPACT_ATOMS: atom_id res chain seq x y z
N MET A 1 -31.84 -49.85 19.78
CA MET A 1 -30.77 -48.84 19.96
C MET A 1 -31.29 -47.79 20.92
N ALA A 2 -30.65 -47.58 22.05
CA ALA A 2 -31.04 -46.53 22.99
C ALA A 2 -30.99 -45.18 22.27
N THR A 3 -32.07 -44.41 22.28
CA THR A 3 -32.11 -43.04 21.75
C THR A 3 -31.26 -42.18 22.65
N MET A 4 -30.16 -41.64 22.10
CA MET A 4 -29.32 -40.69 22.83
C MET A 4 -30.16 -39.52 23.34
N THR A 5 -29.93 -39.13 24.58
CA THR A 5 -30.54 -37.92 25.17
C THR A 5 -30.01 -36.66 24.46
N ILE A 6 -30.71 -35.53 24.60
CA ILE A 6 -30.28 -34.24 24.06
C ILE A 6 -28.89 -33.87 24.58
N ASN A 7 -28.60 -34.08 25.86
CA ASN A 7 -27.30 -33.79 26.46
C ASN A 7 -26.18 -34.66 25.89
N GLU A 8 -26.42 -35.97 25.70
CA GLU A 8 -25.45 -36.87 25.05
C GLU A 8 -25.21 -36.49 23.60
N THR A 9 -26.27 -36.11 22.86
CA THR A 9 -26.16 -35.64 21.46
C THR A 9 -25.41 -34.34 21.39
N MET A 10 -25.58 -33.40 22.35
CA MET A 10 -24.86 -32.14 22.41
C MET A 10 -23.36 -32.35 22.76
N ALA A 11 -23.07 -33.23 23.72
CA ALA A 11 -21.69 -33.61 24.06
C ALA A 11 -20.96 -34.19 22.84
N LEU A 12 -21.62 -35.09 22.09
CA LEU A 12 -21.07 -35.65 20.86
C LEU A 12 -20.89 -34.59 19.76
N ALA A 13 -21.80 -33.61 19.63
CA ALA A 13 -21.65 -32.50 18.68
C ALA A 13 -20.41 -31.64 19.01
N LEU A 14 -20.15 -31.36 20.28
CA LEU A 14 -18.95 -30.64 20.71
C LEU A 14 -17.68 -31.47 20.48
N GLU A 15 -17.70 -32.79 20.68
CA GLU A 15 -16.59 -33.68 20.34
C GLU A 15 -16.29 -33.66 18.83
N HIS A 16 -17.33 -33.78 17.99
CA HIS A 16 -17.17 -33.68 16.54
C HIS A 16 -16.64 -32.32 16.11
N TYR A 17 -17.11 -31.23 16.73
CA TYR A 17 -16.65 -29.89 16.47
C TYR A 17 -15.15 -29.73 16.79
N SER A 18 -14.70 -30.16 17.97
CA SER A 18 -13.29 -30.13 18.35
C SER A 18 -12.43 -31.05 17.51
N GLY A 19 -12.97 -32.11 16.96
CA GLY A 19 -12.34 -33.02 15.99
C GLY A 19 -12.37 -32.53 14.54
N GLY A 20 -12.92 -31.33 14.25
CA GLY A 20 -12.99 -30.76 12.89
C GLY A 20 -14.06 -31.40 11.98
N ARG A 21 -14.94 -32.27 12.53
CA ARG A 21 -16.01 -32.94 11.77
C ARG A 21 -17.25 -32.05 11.71
N LEU A 22 -17.16 -30.97 10.89
CA LEU A 22 -18.15 -29.89 10.87
C LEU A 22 -19.53 -30.35 10.36
N HIS A 23 -19.59 -31.26 9.37
CA HIS A 23 -20.85 -31.77 8.81
C HIS A 23 -21.60 -32.63 9.82
N GLU A 24 -20.91 -33.50 10.54
CA GLU A 24 -21.47 -34.31 11.60
C GLU A 24 -21.96 -33.44 12.75
N THR A 25 -21.18 -32.41 13.13
CA THR A 25 -21.58 -31.42 14.13
C THR A 25 -22.90 -30.75 13.74
N GLU A 26 -23.00 -30.28 12.49
CA GLU A 26 -24.21 -29.65 11.94
C GLU A 26 -25.42 -30.60 12.02
N GLY A 27 -25.26 -31.87 11.60
CA GLY A 27 -26.29 -32.87 11.63
C GLY A 27 -26.83 -33.15 13.05
N LEU A 28 -25.92 -33.25 14.04
CA LEU A 28 -26.28 -33.44 15.44
C LEU A 28 -27.01 -32.22 16.02
N CYS A 29 -26.52 -31.00 15.75
CA CYS A 29 -27.20 -29.78 16.20
C CYS A 29 -28.61 -29.65 15.60
N ARG A 30 -28.80 -29.93 14.31
CA ARG A 30 -30.10 -29.91 13.66
C ARG A 30 -31.05 -30.95 14.28
N ARG A 31 -30.57 -32.16 14.62
CA ARG A 31 -31.33 -33.17 15.30
C ARG A 31 -31.79 -32.74 16.70
N ILE A 32 -30.92 -32.06 17.47
CA ILE A 32 -31.28 -31.44 18.75
C ILE A 32 -32.42 -30.44 18.54
N LEU A 33 -32.31 -29.55 17.55
CA LEU A 33 -33.32 -28.52 17.30
C LEU A 33 -34.65 -29.05 16.76
N GLN A 34 -34.67 -30.26 16.19
CA GLN A 34 -35.93 -30.95 15.88
C GLN A 34 -36.70 -31.40 17.15
N MET A 35 -35.97 -31.75 18.21
CA MET A 35 -36.56 -32.14 19.49
C MET A 35 -36.82 -30.91 20.39
N GLU A 36 -35.91 -29.96 20.40
CA GLU A 36 -35.94 -28.73 21.21
C GLU A 36 -35.57 -27.52 20.37
N PRO A 37 -36.53 -26.86 19.67
CA PRO A 37 -36.27 -25.78 18.70
C PRO A 37 -35.57 -24.55 19.29
N HIS A 38 -35.59 -24.38 20.61
CA HIS A 38 -34.98 -23.29 21.35
C HIS A 38 -33.74 -23.72 22.16
N HIS A 39 -33.10 -24.84 21.82
CA HIS A 39 -31.90 -25.28 22.51
C HIS A 39 -30.72 -24.33 22.22
N GLY A 40 -30.42 -23.42 23.18
CA GLY A 40 -29.50 -22.32 23.01
C GLY A 40 -28.09 -22.72 22.57
N ALA A 41 -27.52 -23.78 23.18
CA ALA A 41 -26.18 -24.26 22.84
C ALA A 41 -26.10 -24.84 21.41
N ALA A 42 -27.14 -25.54 20.94
CA ALA A 42 -27.18 -26.06 19.58
C ALA A 42 -27.32 -24.93 18.53
N LEU A 43 -28.16 -23.92 18.81
CA LEU A 43 -28.28 -22.71 17.99
C LEU A 43 -26.95 -21.95 17.91
N HIS A 44 -26.27 -21.77 19.06
CA HIS A 44 -24.96 -21.12 19.11
C HIS A 44 -23.92 -21.88 18.31
N LEU A 45 -23.81 -23.21 18.46
CA LEU A 45 -22.82 -24.01 17.74
C LEU A 45 -23.07 -23.97 16.22
N LEU A 46 -24.32 -24.00 15.77
CA LEU A 46 -24.67 -23.79 14.36
C LEU A 46 -24.28 -22.37 13.89
N GLY A 47 -24.46 -21.36 14.74
CA GLY A 47 -24.02 -20.00 14.45
C GLY A 47 -22.49 -19.90 14.30
N VAL A 48 -21.74 -20.63 15.12
CA VAL A 48 -20.27 -20.72 14.98
C VAL A 48 -19.86 -21.41 13.67
N LEU A 49 -20.54 -22.48 13.28
CA LEU A 49 -20.33 -23.14 11.99
C LEU A 49 -20.64 -22.20 10.82
N ALA A 50 -21.72 -21.42 10.93
CA ALA A 50 -22.07 -20.41 9.92
C ALA A 50 -21.01 -19.32 9.80
N LEU A 51 -20.38 -18.90 10.92
CA LEU A 51 -19.21 -17.98 10.90
C LEU A 51 -18.03 -18.58 10.15
N GLN A 52 -17.68 -19.84 10.42
CA GLN A 52 -16.56 -20.53 9.78
C GLN A 52 -16.76 -20.71 8.26
N THR A 53 -17.99 -20.85 7.81
CA THR A 53 -18.35 -20.97 6.39
C THR A 53 -18.63 -19.62 5.72
N GLY A 54 -18.44 -18.49 6.43
CA GLY A 54 -18.65 -17.14 5.90
C GLY A 54 -20.12 -16.72 5.76
N ASN A 55 -21.07 -17.54 6.24
CA ASN A 55 -22.49 -17.19 6.21
C ASN A 55 -22.87 -16.32 7.42
N HIS A 56 -22.43 -15.06 7.37
CA HIS A 56 -22.55 -14.13 8.50
C HIS A 56 -24.02 -13.79 8.83
N ASP A 57 -24.91 -13.73 7.85
CA ASP A 57 -26.33 -13.42 8.10
C ASP A 57 -27.03 -14.57 8.86
N ALA A 58 -26.77 -15.81 8.45
CA ALA A 58 -27.25 -16.98 9.19
C ALA A 58 -26.64 -17.05 10.60
N ALA A 59 -25.35 -16.70 10.76
CA ALA A 59 -24.70 -16.63 12.06
C ALA A 59 -25.41 -15.62 12.99
N ILE A 60 -25.72 -14.42 12.49
CA ILE A 60 -26.43 -13.37 13.26
C ILE A 60 -27.81 -13.89 13.74
N ASP A 61 -28.60 -14.50 12.83
CA ASP A 61 -29.91 -15.04 13.19
C ASP A 61 -29.80 -16.12 14.28
N LEU A 62 -28.93 -17.10 14.06
CA LEU A 62 -28.74 -18.23 14.99
C LEU A 62 -28.25 -17.76 16.36
N MET A 63 -27.29 -16.79 16.41
CA MET A 63 -26.80 -16.22 17.65
C MET A 63 -27.89 -15.44 18.40
N ARG A 64 -28.73 -14.67 17.70
CA ARG A 64 -29.86 -13.95 18.32
C ARG A 64 -30.89 -14.92 18.91
N ARG A 65 -31.16 -16.01 18.22
CA ARG A 65 -32.06 -17.06 18.73
C ARG A 65 -31.46 -17.78 19.94
N ALA A 66 -30.14 -18.03 19.93
CA ALA A 66 -29.43 -18.60 21.08
C ALA A 66 -29.52 -17.68 22.32
N ILE A 67 -29.32 -16.37 22.11
CA ILE A 67 -29.46 -15.34 23.15
C ILE A 67 -30.89 -15.27 23.68
N ALA A 68 -31.90 -15.33 22.80
CA ALA A 68 -33.30 -15.35 23.21
C ALA A 68 -33.64 -16.58 24.06
N ALA A 69 -33.03 -17.73 23.79
CA ALA A 69 -33.19 -18.96 24.56
C ALA A 69 -32.45 -18.90 25.91
N ASN A 70 -31.23 -18.34 25.95
CA ASN A 70 -30.48 -18.16 27.19
C ASN A 70 -29.67 -16.84 27.13
N PRO A 71 -30.19 -15.75 27.70
CA PRO A 71 -29.57 -14.43 27.64
C PRO A 71 -28.33 -14.24 28.54
N ASN A 72 -28.02 -15.20 29.41
CA ASN A 72 -26.96 -15.07 30.41
C ASN A 72 -25.65 -15.78 30.01
N VAL A 73 -25.44 -16.04 28.72
CA VAL A 73 -24.23 -16.70 28.19
C VAL A 73 -23.39 -15.65 27.43
N ALA A 74 -22.27 -15.26 28.00
CA ALA A 74 -21.39 -14.20 27.45
C ALA A 74 -20.86 -14.55 26.06
N GLU A 75 -20.52 -15.81 25.80
CA GLU A 75 -19.99 -16.32 24.56
C GLU A 75 -20.94 -16.10 23.37
N TYR A 76 -22.27 -16.16 23.60
CA TYR A 76 -23.26 -15.93 22.55
C TYR A 76 -23.17 -14.50 22.01
N TYR A 77 -23.06 -13.52 22.89
CA TYR A 77 -22.90 -12.11 22.53
C TYR A 77 -21.52 -11.83 21.91
N SER A 78 -20.47 -12.47 22.43
CA SER A 78 -19.13 -12.35 21.88
C SER A 78 -19.05 -12.84 20.43
N ASN A 79 -19.66 -14.00 20.11
CA ASN A 79 -19.68 -14.54 18.75
C ASN A 79 -20.68 -13.81 17.83
N LEU A 80 -21.79 -13.26 18.38
CA LEU A 80 -22.65 -12.34 17.64
C LEU A 80 -21.86 -11.10 17.18
N ALA A 81 -21.01 -10.56 18.04
CA ALA A 81 -20.17 -9.41 17.68
C ALA A 81 -19.22 -9.72 16.53
N VAL A 82 -18.65 -10.92 16.45
CA VAL A 82 -17.82 -11.36 15.31
C VAL A 82 -18.62 -11.31 14.00
N ALA A 83 -19.82 -11.89 13.99
CA ALA A 83 -20.68 -11.89 12.80
C ALA A 83 -21.09 -10.48 12.37
N LEU A 84 -21.44 -9.62 13.33
CA LEU A 84 -21.84 -8.24 13.09
C LEU A 84 -20.65 -7.40 12.54
N THR A 85 -19.45 -7.61 13.09
CA THR A 85 -18.22 -6.94 12.61
C THR A 85 -17.95 -7.33 11.15
N ALA A 86 -18.05 -8.61 10.82
CA ALA A 86 -17.86 -9.09 9.44
C ALA A 86 -18.89 -8.51 8.45
N ARG A 87 -20.09 -8.12 8.93
CA ARG A 87 -21.11 -7.41 8.12
C ARG A 87 -21.00 -5.89 8.17
N GLY A 88 -19.98 -5.33 8.83
CA GLY A 88 -19.80 -3.89 8.98
C GLY A 88 -20.80 -3.22 9.93
N ARG A 89 -21.61 -4.00 10.70
CA ARG A 89 -22.58 -3.49 11.67
C ARG A 89 -21.89 -3.16 12.99
N LEU A 90 -20.96 -2.21 12.94
CA LEU A 90 -19.96 -1.98 14.00
C LEU A 90 -20.56 -1.50 15.33
N ASP A 91 -21.62 -0.66 15.30
CA ASP A 91 -22.27 -0.21 16.53
C ASP A 91 -22.97 -1.34 17.28
N GLU A 92 -23.62 -2.24 16.54
CA GLU A 92 -24.26 -3.42 17.13
C GLU A 92 -23.21 -4.43 17.63
N ALA A 93 -22.11 -4.60 16.92
CA ALA A 93 -21.00 -5.44 17.36
C ALA A 93 -20.41 -4.93 18.69
N ARG A 94 -20.16 -3.62 18.80
CA ARG A 94 -19.68 -3.01 20.05
C ARG A 94 -20.67 -3.16 21.19
N SER A 95 -21.98 -3.02 20.90
CA SER A 95 -23.04 -3.26 21.90
C SER A 95 -23.05 -4.70 22.38
N ALA A 96 -22.97 -5.67 21.47
CA ALA A 96 -22.90 -7.09 21.82
C ALA A 96 -21.65 -7.40 22.67
N CYS A 97 -20.48 -6.87 22.33
CA CYS A 97 -19.28 -7.02 23.17
C CYS A 97 -19.48 -6.47 24.59
N ARG A 98 -20.12 -5.30 24.74
CA ARG A 98 -20.41 -4.75 26.07
C ARG A 98 -21.37 -5.64 26.88
N GLN A 99 -22.35 -6.26 26.23
CA GLN A 99 -23.23 -7.24 26.89
C GLN A 99 -22.43 -8.49 27.34
N ALA A 100 -21.58 -9.03 26.48
CA ALA A 100 -20.71 -10.15 26.83
C ALA A 100 -19.85 -9.83 28.04
N LEU A 101 -19.19 -8.66 28.05
CA LEU A 101 -18.32 -8.21 29.14
C LEU A 101 -19.09 -7.85 30.42
N GLY A 102 -20.35 -7.43 30.31
CA GLY A 102 -21.23 -7.24 31.45
C GLY A 102 -21.58 -8.56 32.15
N LEU A 103 -21.70 -9.66 31.39
CA LEU A 103 -21.94 -10.99 31.90
C LEU A 103 -20.65 -11.66 32.41
N ASN A 104 -19.56 -11.53 31.69
CA ASN A 104 -18.26 -12.07 32.06
C ASN A 104 -17.13 -11.07 31.73
N PRO A 105 -16.72 -10.23 32.70
CA PRO A 105 -15.64 -9.26 32.53
C PRO A 105 -14.26 -9.89 32.22
N ASN A 106 -14.06 -11.18 32.53
CA ASN A 106 -12.82 -11.92 32.34
C ASN A 106 -12.81 -12.78 31.08
N LEU A 107 -13.73 -12.54 30.13
CA LEU A 107 -13.74 -13.23 28.85
C LEU A 107 -12.76 -12.56 27.86
N ALA A 108 -11.54 -13.11 27.75
CA ALA A 108 -10.48 -12.58 26.89
C ALA A 108 -10.94 -12.42 25.42
N GLU A 109 -11.71 -13.39 24.90
CA GLU A 109 -12.28 -13.36 23.56
C GLU A 109 -13.23 -12.18 23.35
N ALA A 110 -14.03 -11.81 24.35
CA ALA A 110 -14.96 -10.69 24.24
C ALA A 110 -14.19 -9.34 24.19
N HIS A 111 -13.12 -9.19 24.97
CA HIS A 111 -12.22 -8.03 24.88
C HIS A 111 -11.52 -7.98 23.51
N TYR A 112 -11.03 -9.11 23.00
CA TYR A 112 -10.41 -9.20 21.69
C TYR A 112 -11.40 -8.83 20.56
N ASN A 113 -12.61 -9.38 20.59
CA ASN A 113 -13.66 -9.08 19.60
C ASN A 113 -14.13 -7.63 19.69
N HIS A 114 -14.19 -7.06 20.91
CA HIS A 114 -14.44 -5.63 21.09
C HIS A 114 -13.34 -4.78 20.46
N GLY A 115 -12.08 -5.15 20.66
CA GLY A 115 -10.92 -4.52 20.00
C GLY A 115 -11.03 -4.56 18.48
N ASN A 116 -11.45 -5.69 17.89
CA ASN A 116 -11.66 -5.81 16.43
C ASN A 116 -12.76 -4.84 15.95
N ALA A 117 -13.92 -4.82 16.61
CA ALA A 117 -15.02 -3.93 16.24
C ALA A 117 -14.64 -2.43 16.38
N LEU A 118 -13.87 -2.08 17.42
CA LEU A 118 -13.37 -0.72 17.63
C LEU A 118 -12.32 -0.33 16.57
N ARG A 119 -11.40 -1.23 16.22
CA ARG A 119 -10.40 -1.02 15.16
C ARG A 119 -11.07 -0.75 13.81
N ASP A 120 -12.05 -1.56 13.45
CA ASP A 120 -12.78 -1.42 12.20
C ASP A 120 -13.65 -0.14 12.20
N ALA A 121 -14.12 0.32 13.37
CA ALA A 121 -14.73 1.63 13.56
C ALA A 121 -13.71 2.80 13.61
N ARG A 122 -12.40 2.55 13.44
CA ARG A 122 -11.30 3.52 13.53
C ARG A 122 -11.14 4.21 14.88
N LEU A 123 -11.68 3.61 15.94
CA LEU A 123 -11.51 4.05 17.33
C LEU A 123 -10.23 3.42 17.92
N LEU A 124 -9.08 3.84 17.40
CA LEU A 124 -7.80 3.15 17.60
C LEU A 124 -7.35 3.12 19.07
N GLY A 125 -7.55 4.20 19.83
CA GLY A 125 -7.21 4.27 21.25
C GLY A 125 -7.99 3.25 22.08
N ASP A 126 -9.30 3.17 21.86
CA ASP A 126 -10.17 2.22 22.56
C ASP A 126 -9.89 0.78 22.13
N ALA A 127 -9.59 0.55 20.85
CA ALA A 127 -9.19 -0.77 20.34
C ALA A 127 -7.90 -1.26 21.03
N ALA A 128 -6.88 -0.39 21.16
CA ALA A 128 -5.65 -0.73 21.88
C ALA A 128 -5.91 -1.06 23.36
N ALA A 129 -6.81 -0.32 24.02
CA ALA A 129 -7.20 -0.60 25.40
C ALA A 129 -7.90 -1.97 25.52
N ALA A 130 -8.84 -2.28 24.61
CA ALA A 130 -9.54 -3.56 24.61
C ALA A 130 -8.59 -4.75 24.38
N TYR A 131 -7.65 -4.66 23.42
CA TYR A 131 -6.65 -5.72 23.23
C TYR A 131 -5.72 -5.88 24.42
N ARG A 132 -5.32 -4.78 25.11
CA ARG A 132 -4.53 -4.87 26.34
C ARG A 132 -5.28 -5.59 27.45
N GLN A 133 -6.61 -5.39 27.58
CA GLN A 133 -7.43 -6.16 28.53
C GLN A 133 -7.47 -7.64 28.16
N ALA A 134 -7.66 -7.99 26.89
CA ALA A 134 -7.58 -9.38 26.44
C ALA A 134 -6.25 -10.04 26.82
N LEU A 135 -5.13 -9.33 26.62
CA LEU A 135 -3.77 -9.80 26.93
C LEU A 135 -3.48 -9.85 28.42
N ALA A 136 -4.09 -8.99 29.23
CA ALA A 136 -4.00 -9.03 30.69
C ALA A 136 -4.68 -10.28 31.28
N ILE A 137 -5.75 -10.75 30.63
CA ILE A 137 -6.46 -11.98 31.02
C ILE A 137 -5.76 -13.23 30.45
N ARG A 138 -5.34 -13.17 29.18
CA ARG A 138 -4.67 -14.29 28.49
C ARG A 138 -3.46 -13.74 27.71
N PHE A 139 -2.27 -13.86 28.30
CA PHE A 139 -1.03 -13.35 27.70
C PHE A 139 -0.62 -14.16 26.46
N ASP A 140 -0.84 -15.47 26.43
CA ASP A 140 -0.54 -16.37 25.32
C ASP A 140 -1.61 -16.31 24.22
N TYR A 141 -1.87 -15.07 23.70
CA TYR A 141 -2.87 -14.80 22.67
C TYR A 141 -2.20 -14.11 21.45
N PRO A 142 -1.58 -14.88 20.53
CA PRO A 142 -0.80 -14.32 19.42
C PRO A 142 -1.61 -13.42 18.51
N GLU A 143 -2.90 -13.72 18.27
CA GLU A 143 -3.78 -12.88 17.45
C GLU A 143 -4.04 -11.52 18.11
N ALA A 144 -4.16 -11.47 19.44
CA ALA A 144 -4.34 -10.22 20.17
C ALA A 144 -3.06 -9.36 20.17
N HIS A 145 -1.88 -9.98 20.32
CA HIS A 145 -0.60 -9.29 20.17
C HIS A 145 -0.43 -8.70 18.77
N ASN A 146 -0.73 -9.47 17.72
CA ASN A 146 -0.66 -9.00 16.33
C ASN A 146 -1.63 -7.85 16.07
N ASN A 147 -2.88 -7.94 16.53
CA ASN A 147 -3.88 -6.91 16.28
C ASN A 147 -3.64 -5.64 17.10
N LEU A 148 -3.17 -5.77 18.35
CA LEU A 148 -2.69 -4.62 19.13
C LEU A 148 -1.53 -3.92 18.41
N ALA A 149 -0.55 -4.69 17.93
CA ALA A 149 0.59 -4.16 17.20
C ALA A 149 0.16 -3.43 15.91
N THR A 150 -0.85 -3.94 15.19
CA THR A 150 -1.42 -3.29 14.01
C THR A 150 -2.04 -1.93 14.37
N VAL A 151 -2.81 -1.88 15.44
CA VAL A 151 -3.41 -0.62 15.95
C VAL A 151 -2.32 0.35 16.41
N LEU A 152 -1.29 -0.12 17.12
CA LEU A 152 -0.17 0.71 17.55
C LEU A 152 0.62 1.27 16.35
N LYS A 153 0.81 0.48 15.30
CA LYS A 153 1.40 0.95 14.03
C LYS A 153 0.56 2.05 13.39
N ASP A 154 -0.76 1.88 13.30
CA ASP A 154 -1.69 2.88 12.78
C ASP A 154 -1.69 4.19 13.60
N MET A 155 -1.39 4.09 14.90
CA MET A 155 -1.19 5.24 15.83
C MET A 155 0.23 5.84 15.74
N GLY A 156 1.11 5.32 14.88
CA GLY A 156 2.49 5.77 14.75
C GLY A 156 3.44 5.28 15.86
N GLN A 157 3.00 4.37 16.72
CA GLN A 157 3.79 3.80 17.84
C GLN A 157 4.59 2.58 17.38
N LEU A 158 5.50 2.79 16.41
CA LEU A 158 6.19 1.72 15.68
C LEU A 158 7.02 0.80 16.56
N ASP A 159 7.71 1.33 17.60
CA ASP A 159 8.55 0.51 18.47
C ASP A 159 7.73 -0.52 19.26
N GLN A 160 6.57 -0.09 19.77
CA GLN A 160 5.64 -0.99 20.46
C GLN A 160 5.00 -1.97 19.49
N ALA A 161 4.70 -1.53 18.27
CA ALA A 161 4.15 -2.40 17.22
C ALA A 161 5.13 -3.53 16.86
N ILE A 162 6.40 -3.21 16.63
CA ILE A 162 7.45 -4.20 16.35
C ILE A 162 7.57 -5.21 17.51
N THR A 163 7.55 -4.72 18.76
CA THR A 163 7.58 -5.59 19.94
C THR A 163 6.37 -6.54 19.97
N GLY A 164 5.16 -6.02 19.71
CA GLY A 164 3.93 -6.82 19.68
C GLY A 164 3.92 -7.88 18.57
N TYR A 165 4.38 -7.53 17.36
CA TYR A 165 4.49 -8.50 16.27
C TYR A 165 5.53 -9.60 16.57
N ARG A 166 6.68 -9.24 17.16
CA ARG A 166 7.68 -10.22 17.61
C ARG A 166 7.09 -11.17 18.64
N GLN A 167 6.33 -10.65 19.61
CA GLN A 167 5.68 -11.48 20.62
C GLN A 167 4.67 -12.43 19.98
N ALA A 168 3.87 -11.98 19.02
CA ALA A 168 2.95 -12.84 18.27
C ALA A 168 3.67 -13.98 17.53
N ALA A 169 4.81 -13.67 16.89
CA ALA A 169 5.64 -14.66 16.19
C ALA A 169 6.35 -15.65 17.16
N ILE A 170 6.73 -15.21 18.36
CA ILE A 170 7.30 -16.10 19.39
C ILE A 170 6.24 -17.08 19.88
N LEU A 171 5.03 -16.59 20.19
CA LEU A 171 3.92 -17.42 20.67
C LEU A 171 3.39 -18.39 19.61
N LYS A 172 3.45 -17.99 18.34
CA LYS A 172 2.99 -18.78 17.21
C LYS A 172 3.97 -18.65 16.03
N PRO A 173 5.03 -19.49 15.97
CA PRO A 173 6.09 -19.37 14.97
C PRO A 173 5.64 -19.55 13.51
N ASP A 174 4.52 -20.21 13.28
CA ASP A 174 3.89 -20.41 11.97
C ASP A 174 2.88 -19.30 11.59
N TYR A 175 2.83 -18.20 12.36
CA TYR A 175 1.90 -17.10 12.11
C TYR A 175 2.42 -16.16 11.01
N ALA A 176 2.31 -16.61 9.76
CA ALA A 176 2.81 -15.89 8.59
C ALA A 176 2.33 -14.42 8.49
N HIS A 177 1.09 -14.13 8.90
CA HIS A 177 0.58 -12.75 8.89
C HIS A 177 1.29 -11.86 9.92
N ALA A 178 1.61 -12.37 11.11
CA ALA A 178 2.36 -11.60 12.10
C ALA A 178 3.79 -11.32 11.63
N LEU A 179 4.45 -12.30 11.01
CA LEU A 179 5.75 -12.12 10.38
C LEU A 179 5.70 -11.10 9.24
N SER A 180 4.70 -11.16 8.36
CA SER A 180 4.54 -10.17 7.29
C SER A 180 4.30 -8.76 7.83
N ASN A 181 3.51 -8.61 8.90
CA ASN A 181 3.28 -7.34 9.56
C ASN A 181 4.56 -6.83 10.25
N LEU A 182 5.32 -7.71 10.91
CA LEU A 182 6.63 -7.39 11.48
C LEU A 182 7.58 -6.87 10.40
N ALA A 183 7.67 -7.56 9.28
CA ALA A 183 8.54 -7.18 8.18
C ALA A 183 8.15 -5.81 7.58
N ASN A 184 6.86 -5.53 7.44
CA ASN A 184 6.39 -4.20 7.03
C ASN A 184 6.82 -3.11 8.04
N ALA A 185 6.68 -3.37 9.34
CA ALA A 185 7.10 -2.42 10.36
C ALA A 185 8.63 -2.22 10.40
N LEU A 186 9.41 -3.29 10.21
CA LEU A 186 10.88 -3.22 10.08
C LEU A 186 11.29 -2.39 8.86
N LYS A 187 10.65 -2.61 7.70
CA LYS A 187 10.87 -1.81 6.49
C LYS A 187 10.57 -0.33 6.75
N ASP A 188 9.44 -0.03 7.38
CA ASP A 188 9.01 1.35 7.65
C ASP A 188 10.04 2.09 8.53
N VAL A 189 10.69 1.42 9.48
CA VAL A 189 11.76 2.01 10.31
C VAL A 189 13.16 1.94 9.69
N GLY A 190 13.28 1.58 8.41
CA GLY A 190 14.55 1.56 7.67
C GLY A 190 15.43 0.34 7.96
N GLN A 191 14.86 -0.78 8.40
CA GLN A 191 15.53 -2.08 8.55
C GLN A 191 15.19 -2.98 7.35
N GLN A 192 15.65 -2.59 6.16
CA GLN A 192 15.22 -3.20 4.90
C GLN A 192 15.65 -4.66 4.76
N ASP A 193 16.87 -5.01 5.15
CA ASP A 193 17.41 -6.38 5.03
C ASP A 193 16.67 -7.34 5.98
N ASP A 194 16.43 -6.92 7.23
CA ASP A 194 15.64 -7.68 8.20
C ASP A 194 14.19 -7.87 7.70
N ALA A 195 13.62 -6.83 7.09
CA ALA A 195 12.29 -6.89 6.51
C ALA A 195 12.20 -7.93 5.38
N VAL A 196 13.16 -7.94 4.46
CA VAL A 196 13.22 -8.93 3.37
C VAL A 196 13.38 -10.34 3.92
N ALA A 197 14.28 -10.55 4.89
CA ALA A 197 14.49 -11.85 5.53
C ALA A 197 13.20 -12.36 6.20
N THR A 198 12.52 -11.48 6.95
CA THR A 198 11.27 -11.82 7.64
C THR A 198 10.11 -12.08 6.67
N HIS A 199 10.01 -11.31 5.57
CA HIS A 199 9.00 -11.58 4.52
C HIS A 199 9.23 -12.92 3.83
N ARG A 200 10.49 -13.32 3.57
CA ARG A 200 10.78 -14.65 3.00
C ARG A 200 10.27 -15.77 3.91
N GLN A 201 10.52 -15.67 5.21
CA GLN A 201 9.96 -16.62 6.18
C GLN A 201 8.42 -16.67 6.12
N ALA A 202 7.77 -15.51 6.04
CA ALA A 202 6.31 -15.45 5.93
C ALA A 202 5.79 -16.11 4.64
N VAL A 203 6.46 -15.91 3.50
CA VAL A 203 6.11 -16.55 2.21
C VAL A 203 6.31 -18.07 2.26
N ASP A 204 7.37 -18.54 2.91
CA ASP A 204 7.64 -19.98 3.03
C ASP A 204 6.59 -20.67 3.94
N LEU A 205 6.11 -20.01 4.99
CA LEU A 205 5.06 -20.51 5.87
C LEU A 205 3.66 -20.47 5.24
N ALA A 206 3.40 -19.49 4.38
CA ALA A 206 2.09 -19.32 3.75
C ALA A 206 2.21 -19.14 2.23
N PRO A 207 2.71 -20.15 1.50
CA PRO A 207 3.01 -20.04 0.08
C PRO A 207 1.78 -19.79 -0.81
N GLY A 208 0.57 -20.08 -0.33
CA GLY A 208 -0.69 -19.83 -1.03
C GLY A 208 -1.27 -18.41 -0.86
N ARG A 209 -0.54 -17.49 -0.20
CA ARG A 209 -1.01 -16.14 0.11
C ARG A 209 -0.37 -15.08 -0.78
N PRO A 210 -1.06 -14.63 -1.86
CA PRO A 210 -0.51 -13.67 -2.81
C PRO A 210 -0.18 -12.31 -2.17
N GLU A 211 -0.93 -11.88 -1.15
CA GLU A 211 -0.70 -10.63 -0.44
C GLU A 211 0.61 -10.63 0.36
N ILE A 212 0.97 -11.75 1.01
CA ILE A 212 2.24 -11.89 1.74
C ILE A 212 3.41 -11.88 0.75
N HIS A 213 3.26 -12.57 -0.37
CA HIS A 213 4.27 -12.61 -1.42
C HIS A 213 4.43 -11.24 -2.12
N SER A 214 3.34 -10.48 -2.32
CA SER A 214 3.39 -9.10 -2.81
C SER A 214 4.14 -8.18 -1.85
N ASN A 215 3.98 -8.34 -0.54
CA ASN A 215 4.73 -7.58 0.46
C ASN A 215 6.24 -7.84 0.38
N LEU A 216 6.66 -9.09 0.09
CA LEU A 216 8.07 -9.40 -0.18
C LEU A 216 8.57 -8.65 -1.42
N LEU A 217 7.82 -8.69 -2.53
CA LEU A 217 8.19 -8.01 -3.78
C LEU A 217 8.31 -6.50 -3.61
N LEU A 218 7.40 -5.89 -2.85
CA LEU A 218 7.53 -4.48 -2.49
C LEU A 218 8.79 -4.23 -1.64
N SER A 219 9.06 -5.09 -0.65
CA SER A 219 10.24 -4.93 0.21
C SER A 219 11.56 -5.08 -0.53
N LEU A 220 11.62 -5.89 -1.58
CA LEU A 220 12.79 -6.04 -2.45
C LEU A 220 13.14 -4.77 -3.25
N GLN A 221 12.23 -3.79 -3.35
CA GLN A 221 12.52 -2.54 -4.04
C GLN A 221 13.48 -1.63 -3.26
N TYR A 222 13.61 -1.80 -1.94
CA TYR A 222 14.34 -0.87 -1.07
C TYR A 222 15.83 -1.19 -0.90
N PRO A 223 16.28 -2.44 -0.63
CA PRO A 223 17.70 -2.71 -0.40
C PRO A 223 18.55 -2.58 -1.67
N LEU A 224 19.78 -2.11 -1.48
CA LEU A 224 20.76 -2.01 -2.56
C LEU A 224 21.14 -3.38 -3.13
N ALA A 225 21.17 -4.40 -2.27
CA ALA A 225 21.57 -5.76 -2.63
C ALA A 225 20.54 -6.49 -3.53
N ALA A 226 19.30 -5.99 -3.62
CA ALA A 226 18.30 -6.58 -4.52
C ALA A 226 18.47 -6.03 -5.93
N ASP A 227 19.08 -6.80 -6.81
CA ASP A 227 19.23 -6.47 -8.23
C ASP A 227 17.94 -6.75 -9.04
N ALA A 228 17.91 -6.28 -10.29
CA ALA A 228 16.77 -6.48 -11.18
C ALA A 228 16.50 -7.97 -11.44
N ALA A 229 17.53 -8.79 -11.54
CA ALA A 229 17.39 -10.22 -11.80
C ALA A 229 16.73 -10.97 -10.61
N LEU A 230 17.07 -10.60 -9.37
CA LEU A 230 16.41 -11.15 -8.17
C LEU A 230 14.93 -10.77 -8.13
N ILE A 231 14.62 -9.49 -8.39
CA ILE A 231 13.25 -9.00 -8.39
C ILE A 231 12.43 -9.69 -9.49
N ALA A 232 12.97 -9.79 -10.70
CA ALA A 232 12.32 -10.47 -11.82
C ALA A 232 12.05 -11.96 -11.53
N ARG A 233 13.02 -12.68 -10.93
CA ARG A 233 12.82 -14.09 -10.53
C ARG A 233 11.70 -14.24 -9.51
N GLU A 234 11.67 -13.37 -8.50
CA GLU A 234 10.64 -13.44 -7.45
C GLU A 234 9.27 -13.02 -7.98
N SER A 235 9.20 -12.01 -8.87
CA SER A 235 7.96 -11.63 -9.56
C SER A 235 7.41 -12.75 -10.43
N ARG A 236 8.28 -13.45 -11.18
CA ARG A 236 7.90 -14.64 -11.97
C ARG A 236 7.37 -15.75 -11.07
N ARG A 237 8.03 -16.02 -9.92
CA ARG A 237 7.58 -17.01 -8.93
C ARG A 237 6.20 -16.66 -8.36
N TRP A 238 5.93 -15.35 -8.15
CA TRP A 238 4.61 -14.87 -7.75
C TRP A 238 3.56 -15.22 -8.81
N ASN A 239 3.83 -14.92 -10.09
CA ASN A 239 2.93 -15.20 -11.20
C ASN A 239 2.65 -16.70 -11.34
N GLU A 240 3.72 -17.53 -11.37
CA GLU A 240 3.61 -18.97 -11.50
C GLU A 240 2.75 -19.61 -10.41
N ARG A 241 2.88 -19.09 -9.17
CA ARG A 241 2.19 -19.65 -8.02
C ARG A 241 0.74 -19.20 -7.92
N HIS A 242 0.46 -17.93 -8.19
CA HIS A 242 -0.83 -17.33 -7.85
C HIS A 242 -1.69 -17.02 -9.06
N ALA A 243 -1.12 -16.56 -10.17
CA ALA A 243 -1.85 -16.08 -11.32
C ALA A 243 -1.97 -17.13 -12.45
N GLU A 244 -0.89 -17.83 -12.78
CA GLU A 244 -0.88 -18.81 -13.86
C GLU A 244 -1.95 -19.91 -13.71
N PRO A 245 -2.29 -20.41 -12.51
CA PRO A 245 -3.40 -21.37 -12.33
C PRO A 245 -4.77 -20.83 -12.77
N LEU A 246 -4.95 -19.51 -12.86
CA LEU A 246 -6.21 -18.90 -13.31
C LEU A 246 -6.29 -18.73 -14.83
N ARG A 247 -5.17 -18.86 -15.55
CA ARG A 247 -5.07 -18.59 -16.99
C ARG A 247 -6.08 -19.38 -17.82
N ALA A 248 -6.27 -20.65 -17.51
CA ALA A 248 -7.21 -21.52 -18.23
C ALA A 248 -8.68 -21.10 -18.05
N SER A 249 -9.01 -20.32 -17.03
CA SER A 249 -10.36 -19.84 -16.76
C SER A 249 -10.67 -18.46 -17.35
N ILE A 250 -9.70 -17.83 -18.06
CA ILE A 250 -9.89 -16.52 -18.69
C ILE A 250 -10.84 -16.67 -19.88
N PRO A 251 -12.02 -16.02 -19.88
CA PRO A 251 -12.96 -16.10 -20.98
C PRO A 251 -12.50 -15.24 -22.16
N ALA A 252 -12.93 -15.59 -23.37
CA ALA A 252 -12.75 -14.74 -24.53
C ALA A 252 -13.42 -13.38 -24.36
N HIS A 253 -12.78 -12.31 -24.83
CA HIS A 253 -13.32 -10.96 -24.78
C HIS A 253 -14.29 -10.71 -25.96
N ALA A 254 -15.47 -10.18 -25.65
CA ALA A 254 -16.54 -9.86 -26.61
C ALA A 254 -16.56 -8.36 -27.01
N ASN A 255 -15.52 -7.61 -26.69
CA ASN A 255 -15.42 -6.19 -27.04
C ASN A 255 -15.39 -5.99 -28.54
N ASP A 256 -16.10 -4.96 -29.05
CA ASP A 256 -16.09 -4.58 -30.45
C ASP A 256 -14.69 -4.17 -30.90
N ARG A 257 -14.14 -4.87 -31.88
CA ARG A 257 -12.77 -4.69 -32.40
C ARG A 257 -12.62 -3.54 -33.40
N ASN A 258 -13.56 -2.58 -33.43
CA ASN A 258 -13.35 -1.36 -34.19
C ASN A 258 -12.18 -0.54 -33.53
N PRO A 259 -11.07 -0.34 -34.26
CA PRO A 259 -9.87 0.30 -33.65
C PRO A 259 -10.06 1.81 -33.37
N GLU A 260 -11.04 2.46 -34.05
CA GLU A 260 -11.22 3.92 -34.01
C GLU A 260 -12.41 4.38 -33.14
N ARG A 261 -13.17 3.45 -32.57
CA ARG A 261 -14.30 3.83 -31.69
C ARG A 261 -13.81 4.46 -30.37
N ALA A 262 -14.72 5.10 -29.65
CA ALA A 262 -14.46 5.52 -28.30
C ALA A 262 -14.08 4.31 -27.39
N LEU A 263 -13.12 4.48 -26.51
CA LEU A 263 -12.61 3.44 -25.61
C LEU A 263 -13.09 3.64 -24.19
N SER A 264 -13.40 2.54 -23.51
CA SER A 264 -13.69 2.50 -22.08
C SER A 264 -12.42 2.12 -21.31
N ILE A 265 -11.93 3.04 -20.49
CA ILE A 265 -10.71 2.87 -19.68
C ILE A 265 -11.09 2.69 -18.23
N GLY A 266 -10.67 1.59 -17.61
CA GLY A 266 -10.86 1.34 -16.17
C GLY A 266 -9.58 1.62 -15.38
N PHE A 267 -9.65 2.37 -14.29
CA PHE A 267 -8.56 2.52 -13.32
C PHE A 267 -8.91 1.80 -12.03
N VAL A 268 -8.04 0.92 -11.57
CA VAL A 268 -8.21 0.17 -10.31
C VAL A 268 -7.19 0.63 -9.28
N SER A 269 -7.65 1.10 -8.11
CA SER A 269 -6.74 1.52 -7.05
C SER A 269 -7.40 1.55 -5.66
N ALA A 270 -6.59 1.30 -4.62
CA ALA A 270 -6.89 1.60 -3.23
C ALA A 270 -6.59 3.07 -2.85
N ASP A 271 -5.98 3.83 -3.76
CA ASP A 271 -5.39 5.13 -3.48
C ASP A 271 -6.08 6.29 -4.23
N LEU A 272 -7.35 6.11 -4.57
CA LEU A 272 -8.18 7.15 -5.20
C LEU A 272 -8.67 8.19 -4.17
N ARG A 273 -7.71 8.80 -3.47
CA ARG A 273 -7.86 9.77 -2.38
C ARG A 273 -6.60 10.64 -2.27
N MET A 274 -6.45 11.43 -1.20
CA MET A 274 -5.19 12.13 -0.93
C MET A 274 -4.07 11.10 -0.72
N HIS A 275 -3.35 10.85 -1.79
CA HIS A 275 -2.24 9.91 -1.89
C HIS A 275 -1.29 10.33 -3.02
N SER A 276 -0.05 9.83 -3.02
CA SER A 276 0.95 10.13 -4.06
C SER A 276 0.45 9.89 -5.48
N VAL A 277 -0.36 8.85 -5.72
CA VAL A 277 -0.97 8.54 -7.03
C VAL A 277 -1.85 9.69 -7.54
N ALA A 278 -2.57 10.35 -6.65
CA ALA A 278 -3.54 11.37 -7.05
C ALA A 278 -2.88 12.63 -7.64
N PHE A 279 -1.66 12.98 -7.23
CA PHE A 279 -0.91 14.11 -7.79
C PHE A 279 -0.63 13.96 -9.29
N PHE A 280 -0.67 12.74 -9.80
CA PHE A 280 -0.39 12.39 -11.19
C PHE A 280 -1.64 11.94 -11.95
N LEU A 281 -2.65 11.40 -11.25
CA LEU A 281 -3.89 10.94 -11.88
C LEU A 281 -4.88 12.09 -12.09
N VAL A 282 -4.98 13.04 -11.14
CA VAL A 282 -5.90 14.17 -11.25
C VAL A 282 -5.68 14.99 -12.53
N PRO A 283 -4.46 15.48 -12.85
CA PRO A 283 -4.24 16.27 -14.06
C PRO A 283 -4.56 15.49 -15.33
N LEU A 284 -4.31 14.18 -15.36
CA LEU A 284 -4.69 13.32 -16.48
C LEU A 284 -6.21 13.27 -16.67
N LEU A 285 -6.96 13.00 -15.61
CA LEU A 285 -8.42 12.89 -15.69
C LEU A 285 -9.09 14.22 -16.08
N GLU A 286 -8.51 15.35 -15.69
CA GLU A 286 -9.01 16.68 -16.02
C GLU A 286 -8.71 17.10 -17.47
N ALA A 287 -7.57 16.66 -18.02
CA ALA A 287 -7.10 17.06 -19.36
C ALA A 287 -7.52 16.11 -20.49
N ARG A 288 -8.05 14.90 -20.18
CA ARG A 288 -8.36 13.88 -21.18
C ARG A 288 -9.43 14.28 -22.17
N ASP A 289 -9.42 13.72 -23.36
CA ASP A 289 -10.51 13.83 -24.32
C ASP A 289 -11.71 12.92 -23.94
N ARG A 290 -12.72 13.51 -23.32
CA ARG A 290 -13.94 12.82 -22.86
C ARG A 290 -14.80 12.26 -24.00
N LYS A 291 -14.57 12.66 -25.25
CA LYS A 291 -15.34 12.15 -26.39
C LYS A 291 -14.85 10.80 -26.87
N THR A 292 -13.54 10.59 -26.77
CA THR A 292 -12.87 9.38 -27.27
C THR A 292 -12.45 8.40 -26.16
N PHE A 293 -12.37 8.88 -24.90
CA PHE A 293 -11.95 8.07 -23.74
C PHE A 293 -12.95 8.21 -22.58
N HIS A 294 -13.77 7.17 -22.37
CA HIS A 294 -14.63 7.06 -21.20
C HIS A 294 -13.88 6.42 -20.05
N VAL A 295 -13.87 7.08 -18.90
CA VAL A 295 -13.13 6.63 -17.73
C VAL A 295 -14.05 6.12 -16.63
N VAL A 296 -13.77 4.89 -16.17
CA VAL A 296 -14.38 4.28 -15.00
C VAL A 296 -13.33 4.12 -13.92
N CYS A 297 -13.56 4.68 -12.73
CA CYS A 297 -12.70 4.49 -11.57
C CYS A 297 -13.28 3.40 -10.65
N TYR A 298 -12.51 2.36 -10.41
CA TYR A 298 -12.82 1.25 -9.50
C TYR A 298 -12.06 1.43 -8.18
N ALA A 299 -12.74 1.97 -7.16
CA ALA A 299 -12.15 2.20 -5.84
C ALA A 299 -12.16 0.92 -5.00
N THR A 300 -11.01 0.51 -4.48
CA THR A 300 -10.87 -0.69 -3.66
C THR A 300 -10.69 -0.39 -2.16
N ASP A 301 -10.71 0.89 -1.76
CA ASP A 301 -10.71 1.37 -0.37
C ASP A 301 -11.97 2.21 -0.11
N ALA A 302 -12.49 2.14 1.11
CA ALA A 302 -13.70 2.87 1.52
C ALA A 302 -13.42 4.33 1.94
N ARG A 303 -12.16 4.71 2.15
CA ARG A 303 -11.78 6.06 2.56
C ARG A 303 -12.05 7.05 1.44
N SER A 304 -12.62 8.19 1.80
CA SER A 304 -12.98 9.27 0.88
C SER A 304 -12.58 10.61 1.49
N ASP A 305 -12.13 11.53 0.63
CA ASP A 305 -11.76 12.90 0.98
C ASP A 305 -12.05 13.85 -0.20
N ASN A 306 -11.65 15.12 -0.09
CA ASN A 306 -11.85 16.12 -1.13
C ASN A 306 -11.13 15.76 -2.46
N VAL A 307 -10.03 15.02 -2.41
CA VAL A 307 -9.34 14.52 -3.62
C VAL A 307 -10.12 13.39 -4.26
N THR A 308 -10.74 12.52 -3.46
CA THR A 308 -11.68 11.50 -3.95
C THR A 308 -12.82 12.14 -4.75
N GLU A 309 -13.42 13.23 -4.25
CA GLU A 309 -14.49 13.92 -4.96
C GLU A 309 -14.00 14.55 -6.28
N ARG A 310 -12.76 15.07 -6.29
CA ARG A 310 -12.15 15.62 -7.51
C ARG A 310 -11.89 14.53 -8.56
N LEU A 311 -11.38 13.36 -8.13
CA LEU A 311 -11.19 12.20 -9.01
C LEU A 311 -12.52 11.67 -9.55
N ARG A 312 -13.56 11.64 -8.70
CA ARG A 312 -14.91 11.23 -9.09
C ARG A 312 -15.51 12.17 -10.15
N ALA A 313 -15.38 13.47 -9.96
CA ALA A 313 -15.80 14.47 -10.95
C ALA A 313 -15.00 14.38 -12.26
N GLY A 314 -13.74 13.97 -12.18
CA GLY A 314 -12.86 13.70 -13.31
C GLY A 314 -13.21 12.41 -14.06
N SER A 315 -13.90 11.43 -13.49
CA SER A 315 -14.31 10.17 -14.12
C SER A 315 -15.72 10.28 -14.73
N ASP A 316 -16.08 9.35 -15.62
CA ASP A 316 -17.45 9.26 -16.20
C ASP A 316 -18.30 8.29 -15.38
N LYS A 317 -17.68 7.32 -14.72
CA LYS A 317 -18.33 6.39 -13.79
C LYS A 317 -17.40 6.11 -12.61
N TRP A 318 -18.01 5.94 -11.43
CA TRP A 318 -17.29 5.56 -10.20
C TRP A 318 -17.93 4.32 -9.59
N GLU A 319 -17.14 3.28 -9.38
CA GLU A 319 -17.58 2.01 -8.81
C GLU A 319 -16.77 1.66 -7.57
N SER A 320 -17.45 1.15 -6.53
CA SER A 320 -16.79 0.63 -5.34
C SER A 320 -16.63 -0.88 -5.44
N LEU A 321 -15.40 -1.33 -5.28
CA LEU A 321 -15.06 -2.76 -5.16
C LEU A 321 -14.73 -3.16 -3.71
N VAL A 322 -15.05 -2.32 -2.74
CA VAL A 322 -14.85 -2.61 -1.31
C VAL A 322 -15.70 -3.81 -0.90
N GLY A 323 -15.08 -4.84 -0.34
CA GLY A 323 -15.75 -6.08 0.05
C GLY A 323 -16.21 -6.98 -1.11
N VAL A 324 -15.90 -6.62 -2.35
CA VAL A 324 -16.21 -7.42 -3.54
C VAL A 324 -15.08 -8.40 -3.83
N SER A 325 -15.41 -9.68 -4.05
CA SER A 325 -14.42 -10.70 -4.43
C SER A 325 -13.76 -10.38 -5.77
N ASP A 326 -12.55 -10.94 -6.04
CA ASP A 326 -11.88 -10.74 -7.33
C ASP A 326 -12.67 -11.34 -8.49
N ASP A 327 -13.42 -12.43 -8.26
CA ASP A 327 -14.28 -13.04 -9.27
C ASP A 327 -15.48 -12.15 -9.62
N ASP A 328 -16.14 -11.58 -8.61
CA ASP A 328 -17.27 -10.66 -8.81
C ASP A 328 -16.80 -9.34 -9.43
N ALA A 329 -15.66 -8.81 -9.00
CA ALA A 329 -15.07 -7.61 -9.55
C ALA A 329 -14.71 -7.82 -11.04
N ALA A 330 -14.13 -8.98 -11.39
CA ALA A 330 -13.82 -9.31 -12.77
C ALA A 330 -15.09 -9.42 -13.64
N ARG A 331 -16.19 -9.96 -13.09
CA ARG A 331 -17.48 -9.97 -13.81
C ARG A 331 -18.00 -8.56 -14.06
N ARG A 332 -18.04 -7.70 -13.02
CA ARG A 332 -18.50 -6.30 -13.15
C ARG A 332 -17.71 -5.54 -14.21
N ILE A 333 -16.37 -5.67 -14.23
CA ILE A 333 -15.51 -5.00 -15.21
C ILE A 333 -15.81 -5.49 -16.62
N ARG A 334 -16.06 -6.79 -16.82
CA ARG A 334 -16.49 -7.35 -18.11
C ARG A 334 -17.87 -6.85 -18.53
N ASP A 335 -18.82 -6.78 -17.60
CA ASP A 335 -20.18 -6.27 -17.84
C ASP A 335 -20.14 -4.77 -18.23
N ASP A 336 -19.23 -3.99 -17.64
CA ASP A 336 -18.93 -2.60 -18.00
C ASP A 336 -18.21 -2.48 -19.35
N ARG A 337 -17.83 -3.59 -19.99
CA ARG A 337 -17.14 -3.66 -21.29
C ARG A 337 -15.89 -2.78 -21.34
N ILE A 338 -15.09 -2.81 -20.27
CA ILE A 338 -13.82 -2.10 -20.24
C ILE A 338 -12.90 -2.64 -21.32
N ASP A 339 -12.30 -1.76 -22.10
CA ASP A 339 -11.37 -2.09 -23.18
C ASP A 339 -9.94 -2.18 -22.70
N ILE A 340 -9.55 -1.21 -21.89
CA ILE A 340 -8.21 -1.14 -21.28
C ILE A 340 -8.38 -0.96 -19.78
N LEU A 341 -7.82 -1.88 -19.01
CA LEU A 341 -7.82 -1.81 -17.56
C LEU A 341 -6.42 -1.45 -17.05
N ILE A 342 -6.34 -0.39 -16.22
CA ILE A 342 -5.08 0.13 -15.71
C ILE A 342 -4.99 -0.13 -14.21
N ASP A 343 -3.96 -0.89 -13.82
CA ASP A 343 -3.55 -1.10 -12.44
C ASP A 343 -2.72 0.09 -11.94
N LEU A 344 -3.15 0.71 -10.85
CA LEU A 344 -2.42 1.80 -10.21
C LEU A 344 -1.74 1.38 -8.90
N GLY A 345 -1.70 0.10 -8.61
CA GLY A 345 -1.20 -0.42 -7.33
C GLY A 345 0.05 -1.29 -7.45
N GLY A 346 0.12 -2.16 -8.45
CA GLY A 346 1.14 -3.21 -8.51
C GLY A 346 1.16 -4.02 -7.22
N HIS A 347 2.34 -4.27 -6.65
CA HIS A 347 2.50 -5.00 -5.38
C HIS A 347 2.37 -4.13 -4.12
N THR A 348 1.81 -2.91 -4.20
CA THR A 348 1.58 -2.08 -3.01
C THR A 348 0.40 -2.58 -2.18
N ALA A 349 0.24 -2.03 -0.97
CA ALA A 349 -0.85 -2.41 -0.08
C ALA A 349 -2.22 -2.16 -0.71
N GLY A 350 -3.15 -3.11 -0.54
CA GLY A 350 -4.49 -3.00 -1.11
C GLY A 350 -4.58 -3.29 -2.61
N ASN A 351 -3.51 -3.82 -3.22
CA ASN A 351 -3.50 -4.20 -4.63
C ASN A 351 -4.58 -5.25 -4.95
N ARG A 352 -4.91 -5.33 -6.23
CA ARG A 352 -5.89 -6.28 -6.77
C ARG A 352 -5.30 -7.09 -7.94
N LEU A 353 -4.00 -7.46 -7.88
CA LEU A 353 -3.34 -8.21 -8.94
C LEU A 353 -4.04 -9.54 -9.25
N MET A 354 -4.68 -10.16 -8.25
CA MET A 354 -5.49 -11.37 -8.46
C MET A 354 -6.75 -11.10 -9.29
N LEU A 355 -7.28 -9.86 -9.27
CA LEU A 355 -8.33 -9.41 -10.20
C LEU A 355 -7.77 -9.34 -11.63
N PHE A 356 -6.59 -8.73 -11.81
CA PHE A 356 -5.91 -8.62 -13.10
C PHE A 356 -5.51 -10.00 -13.65
N ALA A 357 -5.16 -10.96 -12.79
CA ALA A 357 -4.88 -12.36 -13.18
C ALA A 357 -6.07 -13.05 -13.87
N ARG A 358 -7.31 -12.57 -13.64
CA ARG A 358 -8.55 -13.05 -14.30
C ARG A 358 -8.80 -12.38 -15.66
N LYS A 359 -7.92 -11.49 -16.05
CA LYS A 359 -7.94 -10.72 -17.30
C LYS A 359 -9.35 -10.24 -17.70
N PRO A 360 -9.97 -9.37 -16.88
CA PRO A 360 -11.34 -8.90 -17.14
C PRO A 360 -11.46 -7.95 -18.34
N ALA A 361 -10.35 -7.39 -18.82
CA ALA A 361 -10.32 -6.52 -19.98
C ALA A 361 -9.34 -7.04 -21.06
N PRO A 362 -9.59 -6.76 -22.35
CA PRO A 362 -8.74 -7.17 -23.46
C PRO A 362 -7.29 -6.73 -23.33
N VAL A 363 -7.08 -5.47 -22.94
CA VAL A 363 -5.76 -4.88 -22.70
C VAL A 363 -5.63 -4.53 -21.22
N GLN A 364 -4.52 -4.92 -20.60
CA GLN A 364 -4.22 -4.59 -19.22
C GLN A 364 -2.85 -3.93 -19.11
N ILE A 365 -2.79 -2.85 -18.32
CA ILE A 365 -1.61 -2.00 -18.18
C ILE A 365 -1.34 -1.78 -16.70
N THR A 366 -0.08 -1.82 -16.27
CA THR A 366 0.32 -1.32 -14.94
C THR A 366 0.99 0.05 -15.07
N TYR A 367 0.68 0.93 -14.11
CA TYR A 367 1.16 2.31 -14.14
C TYR A 367 1.22 2.93 -12.75
N LEU A 368 2.20 3.77 -12.51
CA LEU A 368 2.30 4.78 -11.46
C LEU A 368 2.58 4.28 -10.04
N GLY A 369 1.79 3.36 -9.48
CA GLY A 369 1.84 3.06 -8.03
C GLY A 369 2.98 2.13 -7.60
N TYR A 370 3.54 1.34 -8.52
CA TYR A 370 4.62 0.41 -8.24
C TYR A 370 5.83 0.63 -9.17
N VAL A 371 7.03 0.45 -8.63
CA VAL A 371 8.29 0.89 -9.26
C VAL A 371 9.06 -0.25 -9.93
N GLY A 372 8.38 -1.06 -10.71
CA GLY A 372 8.98 -2.18 -11.44
C GLY A 372 7.96 -3.08 -12.09
N THR A 373 8.42 -4.24 -12.59
CA THR A 373 7.53 -5.27 -13.14
C THR A 373 6.62 -5.85 -12.06
N THR A 374 5.35 -6.08 -12.41
CA THR A 374 4.44 -6.87 -11.57
C THR A 374 4.72 -8.37 -11.67
N GLY A 375 5.40 -8.79 -12.74
CA GLY A 375 5.62 -10.18 -13.07
C GLY A 375 4.38 -10.93 -13.58
N LEU A 376 3.22 -10.25 -13.62
CA LEU A 376 1.94 -10.84 -13.99
C LEU A 376 1.78 -10.96 -15.50
N SER A 377 1.79 -12.17 -16.02
CA SER A 377 1.67 -12.47 -17.45
C SER A 377 0.33 -12.00 -18.08
N ALA A 378 -0.69 -11.75 -17.27
CA ALA A 378 -1.96 -11.22 -17.72
C ALA A 378 -1.94 -9.68 -17.93
N ILE A 379 -0.92 -8.97 -17.47
CA ILE A 379 -0.70 -7.54 -17.76
C ILE A 379 0.15 -7.44 -19.02
N ASP A 380 -0.37 -6.76 -20.03
CA ASP A 380 0.25 -6.68 -21.36
C ASP A 380 1.36 -5.63 -21.43
N TYR A 381 1.17 -4.50 -20.72
CA TYR A 381 2.06 -3.35 -20.82
C TYR A 381 2.36 -2.70 -19.47
N ARG A 382 3.51 -2.05 -19.39
CA ARG A 382 3.88 -1.11 -18.32
C ARG A 382 4.18 0.26 -18.92
N LEU A 383 3.54 1.32 -18.40
CA LEU A 383 3.81 2.71 -18.80
C LEU A 383 5.09 3.23 -18.13
N THR A 384 5.94 3.84 -18.93
CA THR A 384 7.22 4.41 -18.52
C THR A 384 7.69 5.48 -19.52
N ASP A 385 8.94 5.93 -19.40
CA ASP A 385 9.63 6.76 -20.38
C ASP A 385 11.09 6.32 -20.60
N ALA A 386 11.76 6.93 -21.58
CA ALA A 386 13.14 6.58 -21.94
C ALA A 386 14.18 6.99 -20.88
N CYS A 387 13.84 7.89 -19.95
CA CYS A 387 14.73 8.29 -18.86
C CYS A 387 14.69 7.28 -17.72
N ALA A 388 13.49 6.80 -17.36
CA ALA A 388 13.29 5.82 -16.32
C ALA A 388 13.67 4.41 -16.79
N ASP A 389 13.28 4.04 -18.02
CA ASP A 389 13.62 2.76 -18.64
C ASP A 389 14.25 3.03 -20.04
N PRO A 390 15.57 3.25 -20.14
CA PRO A 390 16.23 3.49 -21.42
C PRO A 390 16.01 2.38 -22.43
N PRO A 391 16.12 2.65 -23.74
CA PRO A 391 16.13 1.58 -24.74
C PRO A 391 17.19 0.52 -24.43
N GLY A 392 16.81 -0.75 -24.46
CA GLY A 392 17.66 -1.88 -24.08
C GLY A 392 17.69 -2.18 -22.58
N ALA A 393 17.14 -1.35 -21.71
CA ALA A 393 16.89 -1.72 -20.32
C ALA A 393 15.68 -2.65 -20.26
N ASP A 394 15.91 -3.84 -19.73
CA ASP A 394 14.90 -4.85 -19.47
C ASP A 394 15.00 -5.29 -18.01
N ASP A 395 13.92 -5.18 -17.27
CA ASP A 395 13.86 -5.63 -15.88
C ASP A 395 13.43 -7.11 -15.76
N GLY A 396 13.29 -7.81 -16.90
CA GLY A 396 12.94 -9.22 -16.99
C GLY A 396 11.47 -9.52 -16.70
N GLY A 397 10.60 -8.49 -16.75
CA GLY A 397 9.15 -8.63 -16.60
C GLY A 397 8.47 -9.12 -17.88
N PRO A 398 7.23 -9.65 -17.78
CA PRO A 398 6.43 -10.04 -18.94
C PRO A 398 5.81 -8.85 -19.67
N GLU A 399 5.67 -7.70 -19.01
CA GLU A 399 5.01 -6.52 -19.56
C GLU A 399 5.87 -5.84 -20.64
N ARG A 400 5.28 -5.51 -21.79
CA ARG A 400 5.92 -4.67 -22.80
C ARG A 400 5.97 -3.22 -22.31
N LEU A 401 7.12 -2.56 -22.45
CA LEU A 401 7.29 -1.18 -22.02
C LEU A 401 6.71 -0.21 -23.07
N ILE A 402 5.71 0.58 -22.66
CA ILE A 402 5.25 1.75 -23.41
C ILE A 402 5.99 2.96 -22.88
N ARG A 403 6.94 3.49 -23.66
CA ARG A 403 7.74 4.68 -23.33
C ARG A 403 7.06 5.92 -23.89
N LEU A 404 6.47 6.72 -22.99
CA LEU A 404 5.84 7.98 -23.38
C LEU A 404 6.91 9.02 -23.77
N PRO A 405 6.67 9.83 -24.82
CA PRO A 405 7.72 10.69 -25.40
C PRO A 405 8.12 11.87 -24.51
N HIS A 406 7.21 12.36 -23.65
CA HIS A 406 7.40 13.57 -22.83
C HIS A 406 7.39 13.28 -21.34
N GLY A 407 7.83 12.08 -20.94
CA GLY A 407 7.84 11.62 -19.56
C GLY A 407 6.63 10.77 -19.19
N ALA A 408 6.80 9.92 -18.20
CA ALA A 408 5.77 9.01 -17.71
C ALA A 408 4.97 9.60 -16.54
N TRP A 409 5.27 10.80 -16.10
CA TRP A 409 4.62 11.47 -14.97
C TRP A 409 4.11 12.84 -15.39
N CYS A 410 2.90 13.19 -14.95
CA CYS A 410 2.33 14.54 -15.07
C CYS A 410 1.91 15.00 -13.68
N PHE A 411 2.65 15.94 -13.09
CA PHE A 411 2.44 16.40 -11.74
C PHE A 411 1.47 17.59 -11.68
N ALA A 412 0.55 17.57 -10.71
CA ALA A 412 -0.19 18.77 -10.29
C ALA A 412 -0.24 18.87 -8.77
N PRO A 413 -0.02 20.03 -8.17
CA PRO A 413 -0.22 20.24 -6.74
C PRO A 413 -1.71 20.10 -6.40
N LEU A 414 -2.04 19.35 -5.34
CA LEU A 414 -3.42 19.09 -4.90
C LEU A 414 -3.89 20.04 -3.80
N SER A 415 -2.99 20.77 -3.18
CA SER A 415 -3.26 21.77 -2.14
C SER A 415 -2.67 23.11 -2.57
N GLY A 416 -3.17 24.20 -1.98
CA GLY A 416 -2.86 25.56 -2.35
C GLY A 416 -1.38 25.84 -2.62
N GLU A 417 -1.10 26.94 -3.24
CA GLU A 417 0.24 27.39 -3.67
C GLU A 417 0.89 28.27 -2.59
N PRO A 418 1.65 27.72 -1.64
CA PRO A 418 2.35 28.56 -0.68
C PRO A 418 3.40 29.41 -1.42
N VAL A 419 3.62 30.63 -0.95
CA VAL A 419 4.68 31.50 -1.50
C VAL A 419 6.02 30.81 -1.29
N VAL A 420 6.87 30.81 -2.32
CA VAL A 420 8.25 30.35 -2.21
C VAL A 420 9.05 31.37 -1.41
N ALA A 421 9.62 30.93 -0.29
CA ALA A 421 10.43 31.80 0.57
C ALA A 421 11.81 32.08 -0.06
N ASP A 422 12.46 33.15 0.37
CA ASP A 422 13.87 33.41 0.03
C ASP A 422 14.77 32.25 0.46
N LEU A 423 15.97 32.16 -0.14
CA LEU A 423 16.94 31.12 0.18
C LEU A 423 17.31 31.15 1.67
N PRO A 424 17.03 30.12 2.45
CA PRO A 424 17.26 30.14 3.90
C PRO A 424 18.72 30.33 4.30
N ALA A 425 19.69 29.83 3.51
CA ALA A 425 21.12 29.98 3.78
C ALA A 425 21.58 31.42 3.90
N LEU A 426 20.94 32.36 3.19
CA LEU A 426 21.29 33.78 3.25
C LEU A 426 21.06 34.40 4.64
N ARG A 427 20.10 33.86 5.40
CA ARG A 427 19.80 34.30 6.76
C ARG A 427 20.45 33.42 7.82
N ALA A 428 20.56 32.12 7.54
CA ALA A 428 21.10 31.16 8.49
C ALA A 428 22.62 31.12 8.57
N GLY A 429 23.32 31.62 7.53
CA GLY A 429 24.78 31.56 7.42
C GLY A 429 25.35 30.17 7.16
N HIS A 430 24.48 29.21 6.84
CA HIS A 430 24.85 27.84 6.48
C HIS A 430 23.84 27.25 5.52
N VAL A 431 24.27 26.31 4.68
CA VAL A 431 23.40 25.55 3.80
C VAL A 431 22.72 24.41 4.56
N THR A 432 21.41 24.26 4.36
CA THR A 432 20.63 23.14 4.88
C THR A 432 20.26 22.20 3.74
N PHE A 433 20.79 20.98 3.78
CA PHE A 433 20.34 19.88 2.96
C PHE A 433 19.05 19.29 3.54
N GLY A 434 18.15 18.78 2.69
CA GLY A 434 16.90 18.20 3.18
C GLY A 434 16.48 16.94 2.46
N SER A 435 15.76 16.04 3.16
CA SER A 435 15.06 14.91 2.54
C SER A 435 13.74 14.63 3.25
N PHE A 436 12.64 14.63 2.49
CA PHE A 436 11.29 14.38 3.03
C PHE A 436 10.75 13.03 2.55
N ASN A 437 11.64 12.17 2.10
CA ASN A 437 11.32 10.82 1.70
C ASN A 437 10.94 9.93 2.90
N ASN A 438 10.10 8.94 2.64
CA ASN A 438 9.82 7.89 3.61
C ASN A 438 11.13 7.22 4.06
N LEU A 439 11.32 7.01 5.37
CA LEU A 439 12.54 6.43 5.94
C LEU A 439 12.83 5.02 5.40
N ALA A 440 11.80 4.28 4.96
CA ALA A 440 11.99 3.00 4.26
C ALA A 440 12.91 3.12 3.03
N LYS A 441 12.96 4.29 2.36
CA LYS A 441 13.82 4.57 1.21
C LYS A 441 15.24 4.98 1.59
N VAL A 442 15.45 5.36 2.85
CA VAL A 442 16.75 5.82 3.36
C VAL A 442 17.57 4.61 3.77
N THR A 443 18.39 4.12 2.85
CA THR A 443 19.28 2.99 3.07
C THR A 443 20.56 3.41 3.81
N PRO A 444 21.33 2.47 4.41
CA PRO A 444 22.66 2.76 4.92
C PRO A 444 23.57 3.41 3.87
N TYR A 445 23.42 3.03 2.60
CA TYR A 445 24.16 3.63 1.49
C TYR A 445 23.76 5.10 1.25
N THR A 446 22.47 5.41 1.28
CA THR A 446 21.99 6.80 1.22
C THR A 446 22.55 7.63 2.36
N MET A 447 22.51 7.11 3.59
CA MET A 447 23.09 7.78 4.76
C MET A 447 24.61 7.99 4.63
N GLN A 448 25.31 7.04 4.01
CA GLN A 448 26.75 7.17 3.73
C GLN A 448 27.04 8.34 2.79
N LEU A 449 26.26 8.50 1.71
CA LEU A 449 26.39 9.62 0.79
C LEU A 449 26.14 10.97 1.49
N TRP A 450 25.07 11.03 2.28
CA TRP A 450 24.75 12.24 3.05
C TRP A 450 25.81 12.57 4.10
N ALA A 451 26.39 11.58 4.78
CA ALA A 451 27.50 11.77 5.69
C ALA A 451 28.75 12.34 4.99
N ARG A 452 29.07 11.83 3.79
CA ARG A 452 30.18 12.37 2.97
C ARG A 452 29.96 13.84 2.62
N ILE A 453 28.74 14.24 2.23
CA ILE A 453 28.38 15.64 1.97
C ILE A 453 28.60 16.50 3.21
N LEU A 454 28.09 16.08 4.37
CA LEU A 454 28.23 16.82 5.61
C LEU A 454 29.70 16.95 6.07
N LEU A 455 30.52 15.93 5.87
CA LEU A 455 31.95 15.98 6.17
C LEU A 455 32.73 16.92 5.24
N GLN A 456 32.33 16.94 3.94
CA GLN A 456 32.96 17.82 2.96
C GLN A 456 32.58 19.30 3.15
N ILE A 457 31.41 19.55 3.77
CA ILE A 457 30.88 20.92 4.00
C ILE A 457 30.60 21.07 5.51
N PRO A 458 31.62 21.40 6.34
CA PRO A 458 31.49 21.34 7.81
C PRO A 458 30.45 22.29 8.41
N ALA A 459 30.11 23.41 7.75
CA ALA A 459 29.10 24.36 8.19
C ALA A 459 27.66 23.93 7.83
N SER A 460 27.47 22.91 6.97
CA SER A 460 26.15 22.51 6.50
C SER A 460 25.35 21.73 7.54
N ARG A 461 24.04 21.69 7.37
CA ARG A 461 23.10 20.92 8.18
C ARG A 461 22.28 19.96 7.33
N LEU A 462 21.69 18.95 7.96
CA LEU A 462 20.78 18.01 7.32
C LEU A 462 19.44 17.97 8.08
N LEU A 463 18.36 18.34 7.38
CA LEU A 463 16.98 18.23 7.86
C LEU A 463 16.34 17.02 7.20
N VAL A 464 15.90 16.04 8.00
CA VAL A 464 15.18 14.87 7.50
C VAL A 464 13.78 14.84 8.11
N LYS A 465 12.77 14.77 7.25
CA LYS A 465 11.37 14.70 7.68
C LYS A 465 10.78 13.34 7.36
N SER A 466 10.30 12.66 8.40
CA SER A 466 9.58 11.40 8.26
C SER A 466 8.71 11.14 9.49
N ALA A 467 7.46 10.70 9.30
CA ALA A 467 6.56 10.31 10.39
C ALA A 467 7.18 9.28 11.35
N VAL A 468 8.10 8.48 10.85
CA VAL A 468 8.85 7.47 11.61
C VAL A 468 9.66 8.07 12.77
N PHE A 469 10.03 9.34 12.69
CA PHE A 469 10.75 10.02 13.78
C PHE A 469 9.89 10.37 15.00
N ARG A 470 8.62 9.97 15.03
CA ARG A 470 7.85 9.82 16.27
C ARG A 470 8.37 8.67 17.14
N SER A 471 9.03 7.66 16.53
CA SER A 471 9.73 6.57 17.22
C SER A 471 11.05 7.06 17.80
N PRO A 472 11.25 7.05 19.14
CA PRO A 472 12.52 7.37 19.76
C PRO A 472 13.65 6.44 19.31
N GLU A 473 13.37 5.17 19.09
CA GLU A 473 14.36 4.17 18.66
C GLU A 473 14.85 4.44 17.22
N ALA A 474 13.92 4.71 16.30
CA ALA A 474 14.28 5.05 14.92
C ALA A 474 15.13 6.35 14.88
N ARG A 475 14.77 7.34 15.71
CA ARG A 475 15.53 8.58 15.84
C ARG A 475 16.93 8.32 16.38
N ARG A 476 17.08 7.56 17.48
CA ARG A 476 18.40 7.21 18.06
C ARG A 476 19.27 6.48 17.05
N ARG A 477 18.71 5.48 16.34
CA ARG A 477 19.44 4.69 15.36
C ARG A 477 19.90 5.55 14.17
N PHE A 478 19.05 6.45 13.68
CA PHE A 478 19.42 7.38 12.63
C PHE A 478 20.55 8.32 13.09
N GLN A 479 20.45 8.90 14.26
CA GLN A 479 21.45 9.79 14.85
C GLN A 479 22.80 9.10 15.08
N ALA A 480 22.77 7.88 15.65
CA ALA A 480 23.96 7.07 15.90
C ALA A 480 24.78 6.85 14.63
N TYR A 481 24.12 6.61 13.48
CA TYR A 481 24.81 6.43 12.20
C TYR A 481 25.73 7.59 11.84
N PHE A 482 25.30 8.81 12.12
CA PHE A 482 26.07 10.04 11.81
C PHE A 482 27.08 10.37 12.90
N THR A 483 26.75 10.19 14.18
CA THR A 483 27.70 10.43 15.29
C THR A 483 28.89 9.47 15.26
N ASP A 484 28.66 8.21 14.90
CA ASP A 484 29.74 7.21 14.72
C ASP A 484 30.73 7.60 13.62
N ARG A 485 30.35 8.57 12.76
CA ARG A 485 31.18 9.13 11.69
C ARG A 485 31.71 10.53 11.99
N GLY A 486 31.59 10.97 13.24
CA GLY A 486 32.10 12.27 13.69
C GLY A 486 31.26 13.48 13.32
N ILE A 487 29.99 13.27 12.93
CA ILE A 487 29.06 14.38 12.62
C ILE A 487 28.32 14.78 13.88
N ASP A 488 28.43 16.05 14.27
CA ASP A 488 27.75 16.59 15.44
C ASP A 488 26.23 16.58 15.28
N LEU A 489 25.50 16.13 16.30
CA LEU A 489 24.03 16.06 16.32
C LEU A 489 23.35 17.42 16.14
N THR A 490 24.00 18.52 16.49
CA THR A 490 23.49 19.88 16.27
C THR A 490 23.31 20.22 14.78
N ARG A 491 23.96 19.44 13.90
CA ARG A 491 23.86 19.54 12.46
C ARG A 491 22.74 18.66 11.87
N LEU A 492 22.09 17.84 12.68
CA LEU A 492 21.01 16.93 12.28
C LEU A 492 19.68 17.41 12.85
N GLU A 493 18.74 17.72 11.99
CA GLU A 493 17.39 18.05 12.39
C GLU A 493 16.43 16.96 11.90
N LEU A 494 15.74 16.28 12.84
CA LEU A 494 14.79 15.22 12.56
C LEU A 494 13.39 15.71 12.88
N VAL A 495 12.56 15.86 11.85
CA VAL A 495 11.18 16.33 11.96
C VAL A 495 10.24 15.15 11.74
N ALA A 496 9.24 15.01 12.59
CA ALA A 496 8.13 14.10 12.36
C ALA A 496 7.22 14.64 11.24
N ASP A 497 6.06 14.06 11.05
CA ASP A 497 5.10 14.58 10.09
C ASP A 497 4.42 15.88 10.56
N GLU A 498 3.86 16.59 9.59
CA GLU A 498 3.07 17.80 9.80
C GLU A 498 1.56 17.49 9.68
N PRO A 499 0.70 18.22 10.41
CA PRO A 499 -0.72 17.93 10.44
C PRO A 499 -1.47 18.26 9.14
N SER A 500 -0.87 19.04 8.23
CA SER A 500 -1.49 19.40 6.96
C SER A 500 -0.50 19.43 5.80
N GLN A 501 -1.00 19.22 4.57
CA GLN A 501 -0.19 19.31 3.36
C GLN A 501 0.45 20.71 3.18
N LEU A 502 -0.25 21.77 3.55
CA LEU A 502 0.31 23.12 3.48
C LEU A 502 1.50 23.29 4.42
N GLN A 503 1.40 22.78 5.65
CA GLN A 503 2.51 22.83 6.61
C GLN A 503 3.65 21.92 6.17
N HIS A 504 3.33 20.78 5.56
CA HIS A 504 4.33 19.92 4.93
C HIS A 504 5.14 20.69 3.86
N LEU A 505 4.48 21.38 2.94
CA LEU A 505 5.15 22.16 1.89
C LEU A 505 6.01 23.29 2.49
N ARG A 506 5.52 23.99 3.53
CA ARG A 506 6.28 25.05 4.21
C ARG A 506 7.57 24.57 4.89
N GLN A 507 7.74 23.26 5.15
CA GLN A 507 9.02 22.74 5.64
C GLN A 507 10.16 22.90 4.62
N TYR A 508 9.83 22.98 3.32
CA TYR A 508 10.81 23.29 2.27
C TYR A 508 11.37 24.73 2.34
N ASP A 509 10.72 25.64 3.09
CA ASP A 509 11.24 26.99 3.36
C ASP A 509 12.52 26.97 4.23
N ARG A 510 12.86 25.82 4.80
CA ARG A 510 14.02 25.59 5.66
C ARG A 510 15.14 24.81 4.95
N VAL A 511 14.93 24.42 3.71
CA VAL A 511 15.84 23.58 2.91
C VAL A 511 16.38 24.39 1.73
N ASP A 512 17.69 24.35 1.53
CA ASP A 512 18.34 24.98 0.39
C ASP A 512 18.50 24.02 -0.79
N ILE A 513 18.86 22.76 -0.52
CA ILE A 513 19.09 21.70 -1.50
C ILE A 513 18.45 20.40 -0.98
N ALA A 514 17.61 19.76 -1.78
CA ALA A 514 17.04 18.47 -1.44
C ALA A 514 17.93 17.31 -1.91
N LEU A 515 18.06 16.30 -1.07
CA LEU A 515 18.80 15.07 -1.35
C LEU A 515 17.85 13.90 -1.56
N ASP A 516 17.88 13.32 -2.76
CA ASP A 516 17.08 12.13 -3.05
C ASP A 516 17.67 10.88 -2.40
N THR A 517 16.83 9.87 -2.25
CA THR A 517 17.17 8.55 -1.69
C THR A 517 17.62 7.58 -2.78
N PHE A 518 18.39 6.56 -2.41
CA PHE A 518 18.88 5.53 -3.32
C PHE A 518 18.85 4.14 -2.66
N PRO A 519 18.45 3.07 -3.37
CA PRO A 519 18.10 2.98 -4.79
C PRO A 519 16.64 3.29 -5.13
N TYR A 520 15.79 3.59 -4.16
CA TYR A 520 14.39 3.95 -4.39
C TYR A 520 14.21 5.46 -4.28
N HIS A 521 14.00 6.11 -5.41
CA HIS A 521 13.90 7.58 -5.51
C HIS A 521 12.59 8.13 -4.93
N GLY A 522 12.62 9.41 -4.57
CA GLY A 522 11.42 10.22 -4.36
C GLY A 522 10.65 10.38 -5.67
N VAL A 523 9.32 10.46 -5.57
CA VAL A 523 8.46 10.78 -6.70
C VAL A 523 7.73 12.09 -6.39
N THR A 524 6.66 12.04 -5.60
CA THR A 524 5.91 13.23 -5.18
C THR A 524 6.81 14.22 -4.42
N THR A 525 7.67 13.74 -3.52
CA THR A 525 8.60 14.58 -2.74
C THR A 525 9.60 15.34 -3.62
N THR A 526 10.04 14.74 -4.73
CA THR A 526 10.89 15.44 -5.73
C THR A 526 10.10 16.55 -6.40
N CYS A 527 8.88 16.30 -6.83
CA CYS A 527 8.01 17.30 -7.45
C CYS A 527 7.66 18.43 -6.47
N GLU A 528 7.36 18.11 -5.21
CA GLU A 528 7.08 19.08 -4.15
C GLU A 528 8.29 19.98 -3.83
N ALA A 529 9.50 19.41 -3.77
CA ALA A 529 10.72 20.17 -3.58
C ALA A 529 10.92 21.19 -4.72
N LEU A 530 10.81 20.74 -5.98
CA LEU A 530 10.90 21.61 -7.16
C LEU A 530 9.80 22.68 -7.16
N TRP A 531 8.56 22.31 -6.77
CA TRP A 531 7.44 23.24 -6.64
C TRP A 531 7.68 24.32 -5.60
N MET A 532 8.42 23.99 -4.53
CA MET A 532 8.83 24.92 -3.47
C MET A 532 10.17 25.62 -3.76
N GLY A 533 10.68 25.52 -4.98
CA GLY A 533 11.91 26.21 -5.41
C GLY A 533 13.18 25.56 -4.87
N VAL A 534 13.14 24.30 -4.45
CA VAL A 534 14.28 23.59 -3.89
C VAL A 534 14.85 22.61 -4.92
N PRO A 535 16.10 22.80 -5.41
CA PRO A 535 16.74 21.87 -6.31
C PRO A 535 16.94 20.50 -5.64
N VAL A 536 16.72 19.43 -6.41
CA VAL A 536 16.86 18.05 -5.93
C VAL A 536 18.05 17.40 -6.61
N LEU A 537 18.99 16.87 -5.84
CA LEU A 537 20.07 16.04 -6.36
C LEU A 537 19.66 14.57 -6.31
N THR A 538 19.77 13.86 -7.42
CA THR A 538 19.50 12.41 -7.51
C THR A 538 20.69 11.65 -8.07
N LEU A 539 20.88 10.40 -7.64
CA LEU A 539 21.91 9.49 -8.14
C LEU A 539 21.28 8.47 -9.11
N ALA A 540 21.67 8.48 -10.38
CA ALA A 540 21.17 7.54 -11.37
C ALA A 540 21.63 6.10 -11.07
N GLY A 541 20.69 5.15 -11.11
CA GLY A 541 20.96 3.72 -10.99
C GLY A 541 20.55 2.93 -12.22
N GLN A 542 20.49 1.60 -12.07
CA GLN A 542 20.20 0.67 -13.18
C GLN A 542 18.76 0.18 -13.21
N ARG A 543 18.02 0.27 -12.08
CA ARG A 543 16.64 -0.20 -11.97
C ARG A 543 15.66 0.95 -12.18
N HIS A 544 14.46 0.67 -12.63
CA HIS A 544 13.36 1.65 -12.74
C HIS A 544 13.24 2.52 -11.46
N ALA A 545 13.17 1.88 -10.28
CA ALA A 545 13.07 2.58 -9.00
C ALA A 545 14.19 3.62 -8.75
N SER A 546 15.40 3.37 -9.27
CA SER A 546 16.57 4.23 -9.15
C SER A 546 16.80 5.15 -10.36
N ARG A 547 15.77 5.31 -11.20
CA ARG A 547 15.79 6.18 -12.38
C ARG A 547 14.57 7.10 -12.48
N ILE A 548 13.60 6.95 -11.57
CA ILE A 548 12.43 7.85 -11.53
C ILE A 548 12.87 9.30 -11.34
N GLY A 549 13.78 9.57 -10.41
CA GLY A 549 14.34 10.92 -10.22
C GLY A 549 15.05 11.45 -11.47
N VAL A 550 15.71 10.56 -12.25
CA VAL A 550 16.30 10.92 -13.55
C VAL A 550 15.23 11.43 -14.50
N SER A 551 14.12 10.71 -14.62
CA SER A 551 13.01 11.11 -15.47
C SER A 551 12.38 12.43 -15.00
N LEU A 552 12.05 12.53 -13.72
CA LEU A 552 11.41 13.72 -13.16
C LEU A 552 12.27 14.98 -13.37
N LEU A 553 13.56 14.92 -13.07
CA LEU A 553 14.46 16.06 -13.20
C LEU A 553 14.70 16.43 -14.67
N THR A 554 14.87 15.44 -15.55
CA THR A 554 15.03 15.68 -16.99
C THR A 554 13.80 16.36 -17.57
N ASN A 555 12.60 15.85 -17.28
CA ASN A 555 11.34 16.40 -17.78
C ASN A 555 10.94 17.73 -17.08
N ALA A 556 11.46 18.00 -15.89
CA ALA A 556 11.35 19.31 -15.24
C ALA A 556 12.37 20.35 -15.79
N GLY A 557 13.29 19.94 -16.67
CA GLY A 557 14.30 20.80 -17.28
C GLY A 557 15.56 21.00 -16.42
N TYR A 558 15.87 20.04 -15.53
CA TYR A 558 17.04 20.09 -14.62
C TYR A 558 17.90 18.81 -14.71
N PRO A 559 18.31 18.36 -15.92
CA PRO A 559 19.12 17.14 -16.07
C PRO A 559 20.50 17.25 -15.39
N GLU A 560 21.01 18.48 -15.17
CA GLU A 560 22.27 18.77 -14.49
C GLU A 560 22.30 18.33 -13.02
N PHE A 561 21.15 18.05 -12.40
CA PHE A 561 21.07 17.56 -11.01
C PHE A 561 21.05 16.04 -10.92
N VAL A 562 21.24 15.36 -12.04
CA VAL A 562 21.34 13.91 -12.10
C VAL A 562 22.81 13.48 -12.08
N ALA A 563 23.28 13.04 -10.93
CA ALA A 563 24.61 12.47 -10.79
C ALA A 563 24.67 11.04 -11.37
N GLN A 564 25.76 10.72 -12.08
CA GLN A 564 25.97 9.39 -12.66
C GLN A 564 26.83 8.50 -11.76
N THR A 565 27.55 9.07 -10.80
CA THR A 565 28.38 8.35 -9.83
C THR A 565 28.19 8.90 -8.42
N PRO A 566 28.47 8.11 -7.38
CA PRO A 566 28.44 8.56 -5.99
C PRO A 566 29.34 9.78 -5.72
N GLU A 567 30.50 9.82 -6.38
CA GLU A 567 31.46 10.93 -6.29
C GLU A 567 30.90 12.21 -6.88
N ALA A 568 30.29 12.11 -8.08
CA ALA A 568 29.61 13.22 -8.72
C ALA A 568 28.43 13.73 -7.88
N TYR A 569 27.66 12.85 -7.23
CA TYR A 569 26.57 13.23 -6.34
C TYR A 569 27.05 14.10 -5.17
N VAL A 570 28.13 13.69 -4.51
CA VAL A 570 28.73 14.43 -3.38
C VAL A 570 29.36 15.76 -3.88
N GLN A 571 30.04 15.74 -5.02
CA GLN A 571 30.66 16.92 -5.57
C GLN A 571 29.63 17.97 -6.03
N GLN A 572 28.54 17.54 -6.71
CA GLN A 572 27.46 18.44 -7.11
C GLN A 572 26.81 19.12 -5.90
N ALA A 573 26.66 18.38 -4.77
CA ALA A 573 26.15 18.96 -3.53
C ALA A 573 27.08 20.05 -2.99
N ALA A 574 28.39 19.82 -3.07
CA ALA A 574 29.38 20.79 -2.62
C ALA A 574 29.43 22.03 -3.54
N ASP A 575 29.39 21.83 -4.85
CA ASP A 575 29.44 22.92 -5.85
C ASP A 575 28.19 23.81 -5.72
N LEU A 576 27.00 23.22 -5.58
CA LEU A 576 25.77 23.98 -5.36
C LEU A 576 25.79 24.75 -4.03
N ALA A 577 26.25 24.11 -2.95
CA ALA A 577 26.33 24.75 -1.64
C ALA A 577 27.31 25.94 -1.60
N ALA A 578 28.31 25.94 -2.48
CA ALA A 578 29.30 27.05 -2.61
C ALA A 578 28.76 28.24 -3.38
N ASP A 579 27.68 28.08 -4.19
CA ASP A 579 27.15 29.15 -5.07
C ASP A 579 25.75 29.61 -4.59
N LEU A 580 25.73 30.36 -3.48
CA LEU A 580 24.50 30.91 -2.93
C LEU A 580 23.75 31.86 -3.89
N PRO A 581 24.41 32.73 -4.69
CA PRO A 581 23.72 33.54 -5.68
C PRO A 581 22.96 32.72 -6.71
N ARG A 582 23.57 31.65 -7.22
CA ARG A 582 22.92 30.70 -8.14
C ARG A 582 21.74 30.01 -7.48
N LEU A 583 21.87 29.49 -6.26
CA LEU A 583 20.78 28.86 -5.51
C LEU A 583 19.61 29.81 -5.28
N ALA A 584 19.88 31.08 -4.92
CA ALA A 584 18.85 32.11 -4.72
C ALA A 584 18.09 32.41 -6.03
N SER A 585 18.80 32.57 -7.14
CA SER A 585 18.19 32.76 -8.47
C SER A 585 17.34 31.57 -8.89
N MET A 586 17.85 30.36 -8.68
CA MET A 586 17.11 29.14 -8.98
C MET A 586 15.85 29.04 -8.16
N ARG A 587 15.94 29.28 -6.84
CA ARG A 587 14.78 29.22 -5.94
C ARG A 587 13.67 30.17 -6.38
N ALA A 588 14.01 31.37 -6.79
CA ALA A 588 13.07 32.38 -7.25
C ALA A 588 12.36 32.02 -8.57
N THR A 589 12.97 31.24 -9.44
CA THR A 589 12.50 30.98 -10.82
C THR A 589 12.05 29.52 -11.05
N MET A 590 12.39 28.62 -10.14
CA MET A 590 12.20 27.16 -10.34
C MET A 590 10.74 26.76 -10.54
N ARG A 591 9.83 27.33 -9.77
CA ARG A 591 8.39 27.04 -9.89
C ARG A 591 7.84 27.43 -11.27
N ASP A 592 8.22 28.60 -11.78
CA ASP A 592 7.74 29.05 -13.08
C ASP A 592 8.33 28.21 -14.22
N ARG A 593 9.61 27.83 -14.10
CA ARG A 593 10.22 26.88 -15.02
C ARG A 593 9.53 25.51 -14.98
N LEU A 594 9.20 25.01 -13.79
CA LEU A 594 8.49 23.75 -13.62
C LEU A 594 7.10 23.80 -14.26
N ARG A 595 6.34 24.91 -14.09
CA ARG A 595 5.03 25.11 -14.75
C ARG A 595 5.11 25.04 -16.27
N GLY A 596 6.19 25.54 -16.86
CA GLY A 596 6.43 25.50 -18.31
C GLY A 596 7.08 24.21 -18.80
N SER A 597 7.26 23.20 -17.94
CA SER A 597 7.95 21.97 -18.30
C SER A 597 6.96 20.85 -18.71
N PRO A 598 7.44 19.83 -19.44
CA PRO A 598 6.65 18.64 -19.77
C PRO A 598 6.07 17.94 -18.53
N LEU A 599 6.70 18.04 -17.38
CA LEU A 599 6.23 17.41 -16.12
C LEU A 599 4.88 17.99 -15.64
N MET A 600 4.50 19.20 -16.06
CA MET A 600 3.23 19.83 -15.67
C MET A 600 2.33 20.14 -16.87
N ASP A 601 2.68 19.72 -18.08
CA ASP A 601 1.87 19.88 -19.27
C ASP A 601 0.81 18.75 -19.38
N ALA A 602 -0.28 18.91 -18.63
CA ALA A 602 -1.34 17.90 -18.57
C ALA A 602 -2.02 17.65 -19.95
N PRO A 603 -2.31 18.65 -20.80
CA PRO A 603 -2.83 18.41 -22.14
C PRO A 603 -1.88 17.57 -23.01
N GLN A 604 -0.58 17.88 -23.04
CA GLN A 604 0.39 17.13 -23.83
C GLN A 604 0.55 15.69 -23.29
N PHE A 605 0.58 15.54 -21.96
CA PHE A 605 0.68 14.24 -21.32
C PHE A 605 -0.56 13.38 -21.64
N ALA A 606 -1.78 13.93 -21.49
CA ALA A 606 -3.02 13.23 -21.81
C ALA A 606 -3.03 12.77 -23.27
N ALA A 607 -2.72 13.66 -24.23
CA ALA A 607 -2.65 13.32 -25.65
C ALA A 607 -1.64 12.19 -25.94
N SER A 608 -0.46 12.23 -25.30
CA SER A 608 0.58 11.20 -25.45
C SER A 608 0.13 9.85 -24.90
N LEU A 609 -0.50 9.84 -23.73
CA LEU A 609 -1.04 8.61 -23.12
C LEU A 609 -2.20 8.06 -23.95
N GLU A 610 -3.13 8.89 -24.39
CA GLU A 610 -4.28 8.50 -25.21
C GLU A 610 -3.84 7.89 -26.55
N ALA A 611 -2.82 8.46 -27.19
CA ALA A 611 -2.22 7.87 -28.38
C ALA A 611 -1.64 6.48 -28.09
N ALA A 612 -0.91 6.32 -26.99
CA ALA A 612 -0.34 5.04 -26.58
C ALA A 612 -1.42 4.00 -26.25
N LEU A 613 -2.49 4.40 -25.56
CA LEU A 613 -3.64 3.52 -25.28
C LEU A 613 -4.35 3.10 -26.56
N ARG A 614 -4.52 4.04 -27.51
CA ARG A 614 -5.11 3.76 -28.84
C ARG A 614 -4.26 2.74 -29.60
N ASP A 615 -2.95 2.89 -29.59
CA ASP A 615 -2.04 1.96 -30.26
C ASP A 615 -2.06 0.58 -29.62
N ALA A 616 -2.08 0.49 -28.28
CA ALA A 616 -2.25 -0.79 -27.58
C ALA A 616 -3.58 -1.46 -27.93
N TRP A 617 -4.66 -0.69 -28.05
CA TRP A 617 -5.96 -1.18 -28.49
C TRP A 617 -5.94 -1.68 -29.95
N ARG A 618 -5.35 -0.91 -30.88
CA ARG A 618 -5.19 -1.32 -32.27
C ARG A 618 -4.44 -2.64 -32.41
N HIS A 619 -3.37 -2.84 -31.64
CA HIS A 619 -2.63 -4.10 -31.61
C HIS A 619 -3.53 -5.28 -31.19
N TRP A 620 -4.37 -5.09 -30.18
CA TRP A 620 -5.32 -6.12 -29.77
C TRP A 620 -6.38 -6.40 -30.85
N CYS A 621 -6.91 -5.38 -31.53
CA CYS A 621 -7.92 -5.53 -32.58
C CYS A 621 -7.44 -6.38 -33.78
N VAL A 622 -6.18 -6.23 -34.19
CA VAL A 622 -5.58 -6.95 -35.33
C VAL A 622 -5.26 -8.42 -35.00
N GLY A 623 -5.38 -8.80 -33.72
CA GLY A 623 -5.03 -10.15 -33.27
C GLY A 623 -3.53 -10.38 -33.42
N SER A 624 -2.71 -9.84 -32.54
CA SER A 624 -1.31 -10.26 -32.48
C SER A 624 -1.24 -11.78 -32.31
N PRO A 625 -0.35 -12.50 -33.04
CA PRO A 625 -0.15 -13.92 -32.81
C PRO A 625 0.20 -14.11 -31.33
N GLU A 626 -0.38 -15.15 -30.75
CA GLU A 626 -0.22 -15.57 -29.37
C GLU A 626 1.18 -15.30 -28.82
N LEU A 627 1.25 -14.86 -27.57
CA LEU A 627 2.46 -14.92 -26.74
C LEU A 627 2.86 -16.40 -26.59
N GLY A 628 3.35 -16.98 -27.70
CA GLY A 628 3.94 -18.28 -27.79
C GLY A 628 5.45 -18.14 -27.83
N SER A 629 6.12 -18.70 -26.85
CA SER A 629 7.54 -19.04 -26.82
C SER A 629 8.54 -17.93 -27.16
N ARG A 630 8.97 -17.17 -26.15
CA ARG A 630 10.38 -16.79 -25.97
C ARG A 630 10.79 -16.95 -24.52
#